data_01e5a6a6b0b95b27d28a4ac574be74dc
#
_entry.id   01e5a6a6b0b95b27d28a4ac574be74dc
#
_cell.length_a   1.000
_cell.length_b   1.000
_cell.length_c   1.000
_cell.angle_alpha   90.00
_cell.angle_beta   90.00
_cell.angle_gamma   90.00
#
_symmetry.space_group_name_H-M   'P 1'
#
loop_
_entity.id
_entity.type
_entity.pdbx_description
1 polymer ?
#
loop_
_entity_poly.entity_id
_entity_poly.type
_entity_poly.pdbx_seq_one_letter_code
_entity_poly.pdbx_strand_id
1 'polypeptide(L)'
;RVLFRSMDCDLQHPPETLIKMYRLWEDGYQVIEGVKASRGRESFIHKMFAKTFYSIISDATGIDMSRASDFKLMDRQAAEEFLKLPERNVFFRALSSWVGFKTTYVEFDVQEREAGESKWSFKSLVRYAVNNITSFSAAPMQIVTFFGVVFFVFAVLLGIQSLYMYFSGHAVAGFTTVILLLLLVGSILMFSLGVIGYYIAKIYDEVKMRPRYIISEVIKSKE
;
A
#
# COMPACT_ATOMS: atom_id res chain seq x y z
N ARG A 1 -28.21 -9.58 -15.90
CA ARG A 1 -27.04 -8.84 -15.40
C ARG A 1 -26.67 -9.43 -14.05
N VAL A 2 -25.41 -9.87 -13.89
CA VAL A 2 -24.89 -10.40 -12.62
C VAL A 2 -24.06 -9.31 -11.97
N LEU A 3 -24.33 -9.02 -10.70
CA LEU A 3 -23.58 -8.08 -9.89
C LEU A 3 -22.66 -8.84 -8.93
N PHE A 4 -21.50 -8.28 -8.65
CA PHE A 4 -20.57 -8.78 -7.66
C PHE A 4 -20.63 -7.93 -6.40
N ARG A 5 -20.63 -8.59 -5.25
CA ARG A 5 -20.64 -7.95 -3.93
C ARG A 5 -19.44 -8.43 -3.13
N SER A 6 -18.70 -7.49 -2.58
CA SER A 6 -17.67 -7.77 -1.58
C SER A 6 -18.17 -7.23 -0.24
N MET A 7 -18.27 -8.09 0.76
CA MET A 7 -18.78 -7.76 2.09
C MET A 7 -18.11 -8.69 3.10
N ASP A 8 -17.71 -8.14 4.25
CA ASP A 8 -17.17 -8.95 5.35
C ASP A 8 -18.28 -9.79 5.99
N CYS A 9 -17.93 -10.99 6.46
CA CYS A 9 -18.87 -11.94 7.04
C CYS A 9 -19.12 -11.70 8.55
N ASP A 10 -18.59 -10.61 9.12
CA ASP A 10 -18.72 -10.26 10.54
C ASP A 10 -19.99 -9.45 10.87
N LEU A 11 -20.87 -9.29 9.88
CA LEU A 11 -22.15 -8.56 9.96
C LEU A 11 -22.03 -7.08 10.35
N GLN A 12 -20.83 -6.50 10.28
CA GLN A 12 -20.64 -5.07 10.51
C GLN A 12 -21.18 -4.19 9.38
N HIS A 13 -21.43 -4.78 8.21
CA HIS A 13 -22.00 -4.12 7.04
C HIS A 13 -23.51 -4.37 6.96
N PRO A 14 -24.36 -3.34 7.14
CA PRO A 14 -25.82 -3.52 7.09
C PRO A 14 -26.26 -4.01 5.71
N PRO A 15 -27.03 -5.11 5.61
CA PRO A 15 -27.56 -5.62 4.33
C PRO A 15 -28.43 -4.61 3.58
N GLU A 16 -29.12 -3.72 4.30
CA GLU A 16 -29.97 -2.67 3.73
C GLU A 16 -29.19 -1.67 2.87
N THR A 17 -27.88 -1.51 3.15
CA THR A 17 -26.99 -0.68 2.35
C THR A 17 -26.87 -1.20 0.93
N LEU A 18 -26.96 -2.53 0.73
CA LEU A 18 -26.93 -3.14 -0.61
C LEU A 18 -28.09 -2.69 -1.48
N ILE A 19 -29.27 -2.41 -0.89
CA ILE A 19 -30.42 -1.92 -1.64
C ILE A 19 -30.15 -0.51 -2.17
N LYS A 20 -29.50 0.34 -1.35
CA LYS A 20 -29.10 1.68 -1.79
C LYS A 20 -28.03 1.60 -2.90
N MET A 21 -27.05 0.71 -2.74
CA MET A 21 -26.03 0.48 -3.76
C MET A 21 -26.62 -0.01 -5.07
N TYR A 22 -27.61 -0.91 -5.01
CA TYR A 22 -28.28 -1.42 -6.20
C TYR A 22 -28.99 -0.32 -6.98
N ARG A 23 -29.67 0.61 -6.30
CA ARG A 23 -30.33 1.75 -6.94
C ARG A 23 -29.34 2.65 -7.67
N LEU A 24 -28.19 2.94 -7.05
CA LEU A 24 -27.14 3.71 -7.69
C LEU A 24 -26.54 3.01 -8.91
N TRP A 25 -26.49 1.67 -8.88
CA TRP A 25 -26.12 0.91 -10.06
C TRP A 25 -27.17 1.05 -11.19
N GLU A 26 -28.46 1.05 -10.88
CA GLU A 26 -29.53 1.35 -11.86
C GLU A 26 -29.38 2.76 -12.45
N ASP A 27 -28.88 3.73 -11.67
CA ASP A 27 -28.57 5.10 -12.11
C ASP A 27 -27.29 5.18 -12.99
N GLY A 28 -26.67 4.02 -13.28
CA GLY A 28 -25.55 3.91 -14.22
C GLY A 28 -24.16 4.02 -13.59
N TYR A 29 -24.02 3.89 -12.27
CA TYR A 29 -22.73 3.71 -11.64
C TYR A 29 -22.29 2.24 -11.73
N GLN A 30 -21.00 2.00 -11.96
CA GLN A 30 -20.47 0.66 -12.19
C GLN A 30 -19.75 0.10 -10.96
N VAL A 31 -19.23 0.97 -10.08
CA VAL A 31 -18.63 0.62 -8.80
C VAL A 31 -19.26 1.48 -7.72
N ILE A 32 -19.84 0.86 -6.70
CA ILE A 32 -20.44 1.57 -5.57
C ILE A 32 -19.74 1.10 -4.29
N GLU A 33 -19.14 2.04 -3.57
CA GLU A 33 -18.39 1.76 -2.36
C GLU A 33 -19.16 2.14 -1.11
N GLY A 34 -19.24 1.24 -0.15
CA GLY A 34 -19.76 1.54 1.17
C GLY A 34 -18.70 2.22 2.03
N VAL A 35 -18.95 3.44 2.46
CA VAL A 35 -18.06 4.22 3.31
C VAL A 35 -18.63 4.33 4.71
N LYS A 36 -17.81 4.10 5.73
CA LYS A 36 -18.25 4.23 7.13
C LYS A 36 -18.55 5.69 7.45
N ALA A 37 -19.78 6.00 7.85
CA ALA A 37 -20.20 7.35 8.25
C ALA A 37 -19.45 7.81 9.51
N SER A 38 -19.16 6.88 10.43
CA SER A 38 -18.38 7.13 11.63
C SER A 38 -17.33 6.05 11.85
N ARG A 39 -16.10 6.41 12.18
CA ARG A 39 -15.01 5.46 12.50
C ARG A 39 -14.96 5.10 13.98
N GLY A 40 -15.98 5.40 14.77
CA GLY A 40 -16.04 5.09 16.19
C GLY A 40 -14.89 5.71 17.02
N ARG A 41 -14.62 5.15 18.21
CA ARG A 41 -13.53 5.59 19.11
C ARG A 41 -12.19 4.95 18.68
N GLU A 42 -11.62 5.40 17.57
CA GLU A 42 -10.26 5.00 17.21
C GLU A 42 -9.22 5.82 17.98
N SER A 43 -8.12 5.20 18.43
CA SER A 43 -6.99 5.90 19.02
C SER A 43 -6.42 6.93 18.04
N PHE A 44 -6.07 8.13 18.55
CA PHE A 44 -5.48 9.21 17.74
C PHE A 44 -4.27 8.73 16.93
N ILE A 45 -3.42 7.90 17.53
CA ILE A 45 -2.23 7.31 16.89
C ILE A 45 -2.64 6.43 15.71
N HIS A 46 -3.65 5.55 15.86
CA HIS A 46 -4.18 4.72 14.77
C HIS A 46 -4.73 5.56 13.61
N LYS A 47 -5.46 6.62 13.92
CA LYS A 47 -6.01 7.54 12.92
C LYS A 47 -4.91 8.26 12.14
N MET A 48 -3.83 8.67 12.81
CA MET A 48 -2.68 9.32 12.18
C MET A 48 -1.96 8.35 11.23
N PHE A 49 -1.64 7.13 11.69
CA PHE A 49 -1.00 6.12 10.84
C PHE A 49 -1.86 5.72 9.63
N ALA A 50 -3.16 5.53 9.83
CA ALA A 50 -4.08 5.22 8.74
C ALA A 50 -4.14 6.37 7.72
N LYS A 51 -4.22 7.62 8.17
CA LYS A 51 -4.23 8.79 7.29
C LYS A 51 -2.94 8.88 6.47
N THR A 52 -1.77 8.72 7.10
CA THR A 52 -0.47 8.74 6.41
C THR A 52 -0.37 7.59 5.40
N PHE A 53 -0.80 6.38 5.78
CA PHE A 53 -0.80 5.22 4.89
C PHE A 53 -1.66 5.47 3.64
N TYR A 54 -2.90 5.93 3.81
CA TYR A 54 -3.78 6.21 2.68
C TYR A 54 -3.29 7.39 1.83
N SER A 55 -2.68 8.43 2.43
CA SER A 55 -2.07 9.53 1.68
C SER A 55 -0.94 9.03 0.78
N ILE A 56 -0.01 8.24 1.31
CA ILE A 56 1.11 7.68 0.53
C ILE A 56 0.59 6.84 -0.65
N ILE A 57 -0.42 6.01 -0.43
CA ILE A 57 -0.98 5.20 -1.51
C ILE A 57 -1.75 6.06 -2.51
N SER A 58 -2.52 7.05 -2.06
CA SER A 58 -3.23 7.98 -2.95
C SER A 58 -2.25 8.74 -3.84
N ASP A 59 -1.17 9.26 -3.28
CA ASP A 59 -0.12 9.98 -4.02
C ASP A 59 0.57 9.05 -5.04
N ALA A 60 0.78 7.79 -4.66
CA ALA A 60 1.46 6.81 -5.50
C ALA A 60 0.60 6.29 -6.65
N THR A 61 -0.71 6.16 -6.44
CA THR A 61 -1.66 5.59 -7.42
C THR A 61 -2.41 6.65 -8.22
N GLY A 62 -2.40 7.90 -7.76
CA GLY A 62 -3.26 8.97 -8.29
C GLY A 62 -4.75 8.79 -7.95
N ILE A 63 -5.09 7.86 -7.05
CA ILE A 63 -6.46 7.52 -6.67
C ILE A 63 -6.71 7.98 -5.24
N ASP A 64 -7.82 8.67 -5.00
CA ASP A 64 -8.22 9.02 -3.63
C ASP A 64 -8.61 7.76 -2.83
N MET A 65 -7.68 7.29 -2.00
CA MET A 65 -7.88 6.13 -1.13
C MET A 65 -8.58 6.47 0.20
N SER A 66 -8.89 7.72 0.46
CA SER A 66 -9.50 8.15 1.74
C SER A 66 -10.86 7.52 1.98
N ARG A 67 -11.58 7.22 0.90
CA ARG A 67 -12.91 6.60 0.89
C ARG A 67 -12.91 5.15 0.43
N ALA A 68 -11.76 4.60 0.05
CA ALA A 68 -11.67 3.23 -0.43
C ALA A 68 -12.09 2.21 0.63
N SER A 69 -12.98 1.30 0.25
CA SER A 69 -13.58 0.30 1.14
C SER A 69 -13.51 -1.09 0.51
N ASP A 70 -13.57 -2.13 1.35
CA ASP A 70 -13.76 -3.51 0.89
C ASP A 70 -15.24 -3.85 0.67
N PHE A 71 -16.15 -3.04 1.24
CA PHE A 71 -17.58 -3.17 1.02
C PHE A 71 -17.96 -2.51 -0.30
N LYS A 72 -18.12 -3.30 -1.35
CA LYS A 72 -18.37 -2.81 -2.71
C LYS A 72 -19.44 -3.62 -3.43
N LEU A 73 -20.18 -2.92 -4.29
CA LEU A 73 -21.00 -3.54 -5.32
C LEU A 73 -20.41 -3.13 -6.67
N MET A 74 -20.12 -4.12 -7.52
CA MET A 74 -19.51 -3.91 -8.83
C MET A 74 -20.39 -4.49 -9.94
N ASP A 75 -20.50 -3.77 -11.05
CA ASP A 75 -21.06 -4.31 -12.29
C ASP A 75 -20.19 -5.48 -12.76
N ARG A 76 -20.81 -6.40 -13.49
CA ARG A 76 -20.12 -7.57 -14.03
C ARG A 76 -18.90 -7.19 -14.88
N GLN A 77 -19.01 -6.17 -15.70
CA GLN A 77 -17.92 -5.71 -16.55
C GLN A 77 -16.74 -5.25 -15.69
N ALA A 78 -16.99 -4.45 -14.63
CA ALA A 78 -15.94 -3.99 -13.74
C ALA A 78 -15.26 -5.16 -13.01
N ALA A 79 -16.04 -6.14 -12.57
CA ALA A 79 -15.51 -7.34 -11.91
C ALA A 79 -14.69 -8.22 -12.87
N GLU A 80 -15.13 -8.40 -14.12
CA GLU A 80 -14.41 -9.17 -15.13
C GLU A 80 -13.06 -8.51 -15.48
N GLU A 81 -13.01 -7.18 -15.62
CA GLU A 81 -11.74 -6.47 -15.86
C GLU A 81 -10.81 -6.57 -14.63
N PHE A 82 -11.35 -6.44 -13.42
CA PHE A 82 -10.57 -6.65 -12.19
C PHE A 82 -9.97 -8.07 -12.13
N LEU A 83 -10.73 -9.10 -12.51
CA LEU A 83 -10.27 -10.49 -12.49
C LEU A 83 -9.18 -10.80 -13.54
N LYS A 84 -9.05 -9.97 -14.58
CA LYS A 84 -7.97 -10.10 -15.58
C LYS A 84 -6.62 -9.61 -15.08
N LEU A 85 -6.58 -8.85 -13.96
CA LEU A 85 -5.35 -8.34 -13.40
C LEU A 85 -4.50 -9.51 -12.87
N PRO A 86 -3.28 -9.71 -13.40
CA PRO A 86 -2.45 -10.87 -13.06
C PRO A 86 -1.70 -10.72 -11.75
N GLU A 87 -1.79 -9.56 -11.10
CA GLU A 87 -1.01 -9.19 -9.93
C GLU A 87 -1.14 -10.21 -8.79
N ARG A 88 -0.02 -10.64 -8.22
CA ARG A 88 0.00 -11.58 -7.09
C ARG A 88 -0.37 -10.90 -5.78
N ASN A 89 0.04 -9.66 -5.60
CA ASN A 89 -0.27 -8.89 -4.40
C ASN A 89 -1.50 -8.01 -4.64
N VAL A 90 -2.68 -8.61 -4.50
CA VAL A 90 -3.95 -7.92 -4.71
C VAL A 90 -4.29 -7.07 -3.50
N PHE A 91 -4.13 -5.77 -3.62
CA PHE A 91 -4.75 -4.82 -2.72
C PHE A 91 -6.09 -4.38 -3.30
N PHE A 92 -7.15 -5.11 -2.93
CA PHE A 92 -8.48 -4.98 -3.52
C PHE A 92 -8.99 -3.54 -3.55
N ARG A 93 -8.77 -2.77 -2.48
CA ARG A 93 -9.19 -1.37 -2.39
C ARG A 93 -8.58 -0.50 -3.49
N ALA A 94 -7.28 -0.62 -3.73
CA ALA A 94 -6.60 0.18 -4.73
C ALA A 94 -6.92 -0.32 -6.15
N LEU A 95 -6.78 -1.62 -6.40
CA LEU A 95 -6.95 -2.20 -7.72
C LEU A 95 -8.37 -2.05 -8.26
N SER A 96 -9.40 -2.21 -7.41
CA SER A 96 -10.79 -2.02 -7.83
C SER A 96 -11.12 -0.57 -8.23
N SER A 97 -10.42 0.39 -7.65
CA SER A 97 -10.54 1.81 -8.02
C SER A 97 -9.66 2.15 -9.23
N TRP A 98 -8.51 1.46 -9.39
CA TRP A 98 -7.58 1.64 -10.49
C TRP A 98 -8.18 1.26 -11.85
N VAL A 99 -9.10 0.31 -11.90
CA VAL A 99 -9.78 -0.12 -13.14
C VAL A 99 -10.56 1.04 -13.81
N GLY A 100 -10.85 2.13 -13.08
CA GLY A 100 -11.29 3.41 -13.66
C GLY A 100 -12.76 3.48 -14.08
N PHE A 101 -13.62 2.61 -13.55
CA PHE A 101 -15.06 2.65 -13.81
C PHE A 101 -15.76 3.78 -13.05
N LYS A 102 -16.95 4.17 -13.52
CA LYS A 102 -17.76 5.21 -12.88
C LYS A 102 -18.14 4.80 -11.47
N THR A 103 -17.48 5.44 -10.48
CA THR A 103 -17.59 5.09 -9.06
C THR A 103 -18.42 6.11 -8.30
N THR A 104 -19.17 5.65 -7.29
CA THR A 104 -19.87 6.48 -6.30
C THR A 104 -19.81 5.83 -4.92
N TYR A 105 -20.29 6.55 -3.89
CA TYR A 105 -20.18 6.15 -2.49
C TYR A 105 -21.54 6.16 -1.80
N VAL A 106 -21.72 5.21 -0.85
CA VAL A 106 -22.86 5.15 0.06
C VAL A 106 -22.34 5.13 1.48
N GLU A 107 -22.76 6.08 2.30
CA GLU A 107 -22.42 6.09 3.71
C GLU A 107 -23.30 5.09 4.47
N PHE A 108 -22.71 4.38 5.41
CA PHE A 108 -23.40 3.47 6.32
C PHE A 108 -22.84 3.54 7.74
N ASP A 109 -23.68 3.27 8.71
CA ASP A 109 -23.29 3.14 10.11
C ASP A 109 -22.82 1.71 10.37
N VAL A 110 -21.65 1.59 11.00
CA VAL A 110 -21.05 0.29 11.33
C VAL A 110 -21.83 -0.34 12.49
N GLN A 111 -22.31 -1.56 12.28
CA GLN A 111 -22.93 -2.33 13.35
C GLN A 111 -21.88 -2.94 14.28
N GLU A 112 -22.23 -3.18 15.54
CA GLU A 112 -21.34 -3.90 16.46
C GLU A 112 -21.17 -5.33 15.98
N ARG A 113 -19.96 -5.87 16.17
CA ARG A 113 -19.70 -7.27 15.85
C ARG A 113 -20.55 -8.18 16.72
N GLU A 114 -21.29 -9.11 16.12
CA GLU A 114 -22.03 -10.12 16.86
C GLU A 114 -21.11 -11.15 17.53
N ALA A 115 -19.92 -11.42 16.95
CA ALA A 115 -18.97 -12.38 17.50
C ALA A 115 -17.51 -12.07 17.03
N GLY A 116 -16.56 -12.42 17.88
CA GLY A 116 -15.11 -12.39 17.60
C GLY A 116 -14.42 -11.10 17.96
N GLU A 117 -13.09 -11.19 18.13
CA GLU A 117 -12.20 -10.06 18.40
C GLU A 117 -11.28 -9.79 17.20
N SER A 118 -10.79 -8.56 17.10
CA SER A 118 -9.81 -8.22 16.07
C SER A 118 -8.48 -8.96 16.32
N LYS A 119 -8.08 -9.82 15.37
CA LYS A 119 -6.83 -10.59 15.43
C LYS A 119 -5.62 -9.83 14.86
N TRP A 120 -5.78 -8.56 14.51
CA TRP A 120 -4.70 -7.78 13.93
C TRP A 120 -3.69 -7.34 15.00
N SER A 121 -2.49 -7.93 14.98
CA SER A 121 -1.37 -7.46 15.78
C SER A 121 -0.71 -6.25 15.13
N PHE A 122 -0.04 -5.39 15.92
CA PHE A 122 0.72 -4.24 15.39
C PHE A 122 1.74 -4.67 14.32
N LYS A 123 2.45 -5.78 14.55
CA LYS A 123 3.42 -6.33 13.59
C LYS A 123 2.75 -6.72 12.25
N SER A 124 1.55 -7.29 12.30
CA SER A 124 0.81 -7.65 11.07
C SER A 124 0.34 -6.42 10.30
N LEU A 125 -0.08 -5.35 11.01
CA LEU A 125 -0.45 -4.07 10.40
C LEU A 125 0.74 -3.40 9.71
N VAL A 126 1.91 -3.36 10.37
CA VAL A 126 3.14 -2.82 9.76
C VAL A 126 3.53 -3.62 8.52
N ARG A 127 3.51 -4.96 8.60
CA ARG A 127 3.80 -5.81 7.43
C ARG A 127 2.82 -5.55 6.28
N TYR A 128 1.54 -5.44 6.59
CA TYR A 128 0.50 -5.11 5.61
C TYR A 128 0.75 -3.75 4.96
N ALA A 129 1.07 -2.73 5.77
CA ALA A 129 1.38 -1.39 5.28
C ALA A 129 2.61 -1.39 4.35
N VAL A 130 3.73 -1.99 4.78
CA VAL A 130 4.94 -2.10 3.97
C VAL A 130 4.67 -2.82 2.65
N ASN A 131 3.97 -3.95 2.70
CA ASN A 131 3.62 -4.70 1.51
C ASN A 131 2.81 -3.87 0.50
N ASN A 132 1.79 -3.16 0.95
CA ASN A 132 0.94 -2.38 0.06
C ASN A 132 1.64 -1.11 -0.44
N ILE A 133 2.35 -0.37 0.42
CA ILE A 133 3.13 0.80 -0.02
C ILE A 133 4.14 0.39 -1.10
N THR A 134 4.90 -0.68 -0.89
CA THR A 134 5.91 -1.12 -1.87
C THR A 134 5.34 -1.75 -3.13
N SER A 135 4.08 -2.18 -3.13
CA SER A 135 3.40 -2.68 -4.34
C SER A 135 2.85 -1.57 -5.22
N PHE A 136 2.48 -0.42 -4.62
CA PHE A 136 1.85 0.68 -5.35
C PHE A 136 2.69 1.94 -5.39
N SER A 137 3.84 1.99 -4.70
CA SER A 137 4.67 3.19 -4.60
C SER A 137 6.15 2.87 -4.74
N ALA A 138 6.85 3.70 -5.53
CA ALA A 138 8.30 3.73 -5.56
C ALA A 138 8.90 4.68 -4.49
N ALA A 139 8.07 5.27 -3.62
CA ALA A 139 8.52 6.24 -2.61
C ALA A 139 9.69 5.74 -1.74
N PRO A 140 9.74 4.48 -1.25
CA PRO A 140 10.89 3.99 -0.51
C PRO A 140 12.20 4.03 -1.31
N MET A 141 12.15 3.79 -2.64
CA MET A 141 13.33 3.93 -3.50
C MET A 141 13.73 5.39 -3.70
N GLN A 142 12.74 6.28 -3.86
CA GLN A 142 12.98 7.72 -4.01
C GLN A 142 13.60 8.32 -2.75
N ILE A 143 13.17 7.88 -1.55
CA ILE A 143 13.78 8.29 -0.27
C ILE A 143 15.26 7.90 -0.24
N VAL A 144 15.61 6.69 -0.64
CA VAL A 144 17.00 6.23 -0.72
C VAL A 144 17.80 7.10 -1.69
N THR A 145 17.24 7.39 -2.87
CA THR A 145 17.88 8.26 -3.87
C THR A 145 18.09 9.68 -3.31
N PHE A 146 17.09 10.24 -2.64
CA PHE A 146 17.18 11.56 -2.03
C PHE A 146 18.32 11.62 -1.01
N PHE A 147 18.40 10.66 -0.08
CA PHE A 147 19.50 10.59 0.86
C PHE A 147 20.85 10.42 0.16
N GLY A 148 20.91 9.61 -0.91
CA GLY A 148 22.13 9.47 -1.72
C GLY A 148 22.63 10.81 -2.25
N VAL A 149 21.75 11.66 -2.78
CA VAL A 149 22.07 13.01 -3.26
C VAL A 149 22.53 13.91 -2.12
N VAL A 150 21.82 13.90 -0.99
CA VAL A 150 22.19 14.70 0.19
C VAL A 150 23.60 14.31 0.69
N PHE A 151 23.88 13.03 0.80
CA PHE A 151 25.20 12.55 1.21
C PHE A 151 26.29 12.86 0.20
N PHE A 152 25.99 12.81 -1.10
CA PHE A 152 26.93 13.21 -2.14
C PHE A 152 27.32 14.69 -2.00
N VAL A 153 26.35 15.58 -1.83
CA VAL A 153 26.60 17.02 -1.61
C VAL A 153 27.45 17.22 -0.36
N PHE A 154 27.12 16.53 0.74
CA PHE A 154 27.87 16.61 1.98
C PHE A 154 29.32 16.11 1.82
N ALA A 155 29.50 15.00 1.10
CA ALA A 155 30.84 14.47 0.78
C ALA A 155 31.68 15.45 -0.04
N VAL A 156 31.11 16.15 -1.02
CA VAL A 156 31.79 17.19 -1.81
C VAL A 156 32.23 18.35 -0.92
N LEU A 157 31.34 18.83 -0.03
CA LEU A 157 31.67 19.92 0.89
C LEU A 157 32.80 19.54 1.86
N LEU A 158 32.75 18.34 2.44
CA LEU A 158 33.84 17.83 3.29
C LEU A 158 35.12 17.62 2.52
N GLY A 159 35.06 17.17 1.28
CA GLY A 159 36.21 17.03 0.39
C GLY A 159 36.91 18.37 0.14
N ILE A 160 36.17 19.40 -0.19
CA ILE A 160 36.66 20.75 -0.40
C ILE A 160 37.33 21.28 0.89
N GLN A 161 36.66 21.14 2.04
CA GLN A 161 37.20 21.54 3.34
C GLN A 161 38.51 20.79 3.67
N SER A 162 38.53 19.48 3.44
CA SER A 162 39.71 18.65 3.69
C SER A 162 40.92 19.08 2.83
N LEU A 163 40.70 19.35 1.54
CA LEU A 163 41.72 19.87 0.63
C LEU A 163 42.24 21.25 1.06
N TYR A 164 41.34 22.14 1.47
CA TYR A 164 41.71 23.45 1.99
C TYR A 164 42.60 23.33 3.22
N MET A 165 42.23 22.49 4.19
CA MET A 165 43.05 22.23 5.41
C MET A 165 44.41 21.63 5.07
N TYR A 166 44.47 20.70 4.11
CA TYR A 166 45.68 20.09 3.65
C TYR A 166 46.67 21.13 3.07
N PHE A 167 46.21 21.98 2.15
CA PHE A 167 47.06 23.03 1.55
C PHE A 167 47.41 24.16 2.51
N SER A 168 46.65 24.38 3.56
CA SER A 168 46.90 25.37 4.62
C SER A 168 47.86 24.85 5.71
N GLY A 169 48.35 23.62 5.61
CA GLY A 169 49.28 23.05 6.59
C GLY A 169 48.64 22.63 7.92
N HIS A 170 47.29 22.64 8.00
CA HIS A 170 46.52 22.26 9.20
C HIS A 170 45.88 20.88 9.06
N ALA A 171 46.56 19.95 8.41
CA ALA A 171 46.06 18.60 8.23
C ALA A 171 45.81 17.92 9.59
N VAL A 172 44.58 17.57 9.86
CA VAL A 172 44.15 16.93 11.12
C VAL A 172 44.51 15.45 11.08
N ALA A 173 45.05 14.91 12.18
CA ALA A 173 45.14 13.47 12.40
C ALA A 173 43.70 12.89 12.50
N GLY A 174 43.22 12.35 11.39
CA GLY A 174 41.78 12.06 11.24
C GLY A 174 41.43 10.59 11.06
N PHE A 175 42.26 9.64 11.54
CA PHE A 175 42.00 8.20 11.35
C PHE A 175 40.60 7.77 11.87
N THR A 176 40.21 8.23 13.05
CA THR A 176 38.88 7.95 13.63
C THR A 176 37.77 8.55 12.79
N THR A 177 37.94 9.76 12.29
CA THR A 177 36.95 10.42 11.41
C THR A 177 36.76 9.66 10.11
N VAL A 178 37.85 9.16 9.52
CA VAL A 178 37.80 8.34 8.30
C VAL A 178 37.02 7.02 8.54
N ILE A 179 37.32 6.34 9.65
CA ILE A 179 36.58 5.11 10.01
C ILE A 179 35.10 5.38 10.20
N LEU A 180 34.74 6.43 10.93
CA LEU A 180 33.33 6.78 11.16
C LEU A 180 32.60 7.11 9.84
N LEU A 181 33.22 7.84 8.93
CA LEU A 181 32.68 8.15 7.61
C LEU A 181 32.51 6.90 6.76
N LEU A 182 33.51 6.00 6.76
CA LEU A 182 33.42 4.73 6.04
C LEU A 182 32.29 3.85 6.57
N LEU A 183 32.12 3.75 7.89
CA LEU A 183 31.04 3.00 8.50
C LEU A 183 29.66 3.62 8.17
N LEU A 184 29.57 4.95 8.18
CA LEU A 184 28.34 5.66 7.83
C LEU A 184 27.96 5.40 6.36
N VAL A 185 28.89 5.61 5.43
CA VAL A 185 28.68 5.37 3.99
C VAL A 185 28.36 3.90 3.74
N GLY A 186 29.10 2.98 4.35
CA GLY A 186 28.84 1.54 4.26
C GLY A 186 27.43 1.16 4.73
N SER A 187 26.98 1.72 5.86
CA SER A 187 25.64 1.48 6.40
C SER A 187 24.54 1.97 5.45
N ILE A 188 24.71 3.15 4.85
CA ILE A 188 23.75 3.71 3.90
C ILE A 188 23.69 2.86 2.63
N LEU A 189 24.86 2.43 2.11
CA LEU A 189 24.92 1.56 0.94
C LEU A 189 24.22 0.21 1.21
N MET A 190 24.48 -0.41 2.35
CA MET A 190 23.82 -1.67 2.73
C MET A 190 22.31 -1.52 2.87
N PHE A 191 21.83 -0.42 3.47
CA PHE A 191 20.42 -0.13 3.56
C PHE A 191 19.80 0.08 2.17
N SER A 192 20.47 0.84 1.30
CA SER A 192 20.02 1.10 -0.07
C SER A 192 19.91 -0.19 -0.88
N LEU A 193 20.92 -1.06 -0.81
CA LEU A 193 20.91 -2.37 -1.44
C LEU A 193 19.78 -3.26 -0.89
N GLY A 194 19.50 -3.17 0.41
CA GLY A 194 18.38 -3.89 1.03
C GLY A 194 17.03 -3.47 0.46
N VAL A 195 16.79 -2.16 0.28
CA VAL A 195 15.57 -1.65 -0.35
C VAL A 195 15.47 -2.11 -1.80
N ILE A 196 16.53 -1.98 -2.59
CA ILE A 196 16.58 -2.44 -3.98
C ILE A 196 16.32 -3.95 -4.06
N GLY A 197 16.99 -4.74 -3.22
CA GLY A 197 16.80 -6.19 -3.17
C GLY A 197 15.35 -6.59 -2.85
N TYR A 198 14.69 -5.85 -1.98
CA TYR A 198 13.27 -6.08 -1.68
C TYR A 198 12.36 -5.86 -2.90
N TYR A 199 12.60 -4.79 -3.70
CA TYR A 199 11.83 -4.56 -4.92
C TYR A 199 12.15 -5.61 -6.00
N ILE A 200 13.41 -6.00 -6.14
CA ILE A 200 13.81 -7.09 -7.06
C ILE A 200 13.09 -8.38 -6.67
N ALA A 201 13.01 -8.72 -5.39
CA ALA A 201 12.28 -9.90 -4.93
C ALA A 201 10.79 -9.85 -5.29
N LYS A 202 10.15 -8.68 -5.19
CA LYS A 202 8.75 -8.50 -5.62
C LYS A 202 8.59 -8.68 -7.13
N ILE A 203 9.47 -8.06 -7.94
CA ILE A 203 9.46 -8.22 -9.40
C ILE A 203 9.65 -9.69 -9.76
N TYR A 204 10.57 -10.38 -9.10
CA TYR A 204 10.82 -11.80 -9.32
C TYR A 204 9.59 -12.67 -9.04
N ASP A 205 8.83 -12.36 -7.98
CA ASP A 205 7.60 -13.07 -7.66
C ASP A 205 6.50 -12.82 -8.69
N GLU A 206 6.38 -11.60 -9.24
CA GLU A 206 5.44 -11.28 -10.31
C GLU A 206 5.82 -11.96 -11.63
N VAL A 207 7.10 -11.90 -12.02
CA VAL A 207 7.60 -12.49 -13.29
C VAL A 207 7.45 -14.01 -13.33
N LYS A 208 7.53 -14.68 -12.18
CA LYS A 208 7.34 -16.15 -12.11
C LYS A 208 5.96 -16.63 -12.52
N MET A 209 4.93 -15.79 -12.41
CA MET A 209 3.54 -16.10 -12.76
C MET A 209 3.02 -17.45 -12.23
N ARG A 210 3.54 -17.92 -11.09
CA ARG A 210 3.07 -19.17 -10.49
C ARG A 210 1.61 -19.01 -10.05
N PRO A 211 0.73 -19.99 -10.35
CA PRO A 211 -0.66 -19.91 -9.93
C PRO A 211 -0.77 -19.82 -8.41
N ARG A 212 -1.73 -19.04 -7.92
CA ARG A 212 -1.98 -18.87 -6.46
C ARG A 212 -2.52 -20.13 -5.80
N TYR A 213 -3.19 -20.96 -6.57
CA TYR A 213 -3.78 -22.23 -6.14
C TYR A 213 -3.76 -23.24 -7.31
N ILE A 214 -3.79 -24.51 -6.95
CA ILE A 214 -3.95 -25.60 -7.90
C ILE A 214 -5.26 -26.30 -7.52
N ILE A 215 -6.16 -26.43 -8.48
CA ILE A 215 -7.44 -27.10 -8.28
C ILE A 215 -7.16 -28.61 -8.25
N SER A 216 -7.41 -29.25 -7.12
CA SER A 216 -7.28 -30.71 -6.97
C SER A 216 -8.53 -31.45 -7.47
N GLU A 217 -9.71 -30.85 -7.26
CA GLU A 217 -11.00 -31.48 -7.62
C GLU A 217 -12.06 -30.40 -7.89
N VAL A 218 -12.89 -30.61 -8.88
CA VAL A 218 -14.05 -29.78 -9.18
C VAL A 218 -15.33 -30.61 -8.99
N ILE A 219 -16.03 -30.34 -7.90
CA ILE A 219 -17.34 -30.94 -7.62
C ILE A 219 -18.40 -30.11 -8.32
N LYS A 220 -19.04 -30.66 -9.36
CA LYS A 220 -20.18 -30.05 -10.01
C LYS A 220 -21.45 -30.52 -9.30
N SER A 221 -22.30 -29.57 -8.89
CA SER A 221 -23.68 -29.91 -8.47
C SER A 221 -24.37 -30.60 -9.66
N LYS A 222 -25.00 -31.75 -9.43
CA LYS A 222 -25.93 -32.34 -10.39
C LYS A 222 -27.17 -31.42 -10.37
N GLU A 223 -27.47 -30.81 -11.50
CA GLU A 223 -28.76 -30.14 -11.74
C GLU A 223 -29.91 -31.15 -11.62
#